data_5d7b988c1c4dad885876f9f4106b162c
#
_entry.id   5d7b988c1c4dad885876f9f4106b162c
#
_cell.length_a   1.000
_cell.length_b   1.000
_cell.length_c   1.000
_cell.angle_alpha   90.00
_cell.angle_beta   90.00
_cell.angle_gamma   90.00
#
_symmetry.space_group_name_H-M   'P 1'
#
loop_
_entity.id
_entity.type
_entity.pdbx_description
1 polymer ?
#
loop_
_entity_poly.entity_id
_entity_poly.type
_entity_poly.pdbx_seq_one_letter_code
_entity_poly.pdbx_strand_id
1 'polypeptide(L)'
;MKVNEIYVTIFNNSPEQERLIDLLNDFGFEYWGIKSSKNGNEQVYIRKFAHVVNIEKPKMTFPYVNGRGSKFFVAIYPKYHTNLLPDSILNTESAKDFEELQPYRNAIGKVFISRSIEKNVRSGDVLIFYRTGGYYESVITTIGIVEKIVDSIPDMETFINICGKRSVFSRQDLIDQWNYNRNSKPFVIFFLYTYSFPHRINLQKLIELSVIKDFKSAPRGLLNITDEQFKKILKETKSDESIVVY
;
A
#
# COMPACT_ATOMS: atom_id res chain seq x y z
N MET A 1 5.09 -6.46 21.20
CA MET A 1 5.17 -7.93 21.27
C MET A 1 5.43 -8.45 19.87
N LYS A 2 6.56 -9.10 19.61
CA LYS A 2 6.84 -9.65 18.27
C LYS A 2 6.13 -11.00 18.16
N VAL A 3 5.23 -11.11 17.19
CA VAL A 3 4.59 -12.37 16.82
C VAL A 3 5.55 -13.11 15.89
N ASN A 4 5.96 -14.31 16.25
CA ASN A 4 6.88 -15.13 15.45
C ASN A 4 6.15 -16.01 14.42
N GLU A 5 4.91 -16.38 14.73
CA GLU A 5 4.07 -17.19 13.85
C GLU A 5 2.58 -16.90 14.08
N ILE A 6 1.77 -17.13 13.06
CA ILE A 6 0.32 -17.10 13.11
C ILE A 6 -0.23 -18.34 12.41
N TYR A 7 -1.41 -18.78 12.81
CA TYR A 7 -2.12 -19.86 12.14
C TYR A 7 -3.58 -19.48 11.84
N VAL A 8 -4.12 -20.10 10.82
CA VAL A 8 -5.52 -19.97 10.40
C VAL A 8 -6.09 -21.38 10.24
N THR A 9 -7.32 -21.59 10.68
CA THR A 9 -8.05 -22.84 10.44
C THR A 9 -9.21 -22.61 9.49
N ILE A 10 -9.44 -23.54 8.57
CA ILE A 10 -10.48 -23.46 7.54
C ILE A 10 -11.29 -24.75 7.55
N PHE A 11 -12.62 -24.64 7.63
CA PHE A 11 -13.53 -25.78 7.49
C PHE A 11 -13.62 -26.24 6.03
N ASN A 12 -13.67 -27.55 5.82
CA ASN A 12 -13.54 -28.22 4.50
C ASN A 12 -14.78 -28.13 3.58
N ASN A 13 -15.78 -27.28 3.84
CA ASN A 13 -17.10 -27.42 3.22
C ASN A 13 -17.62 -26.17 2.49
N SER A 14 -16.77 -25.22 2.09
CA SER A 14 -17.19 -23.99 1.41
C SER A 14 -16.63 -23.87 0.00
N PRO A 15 -17.42 -23.50 -1.03
CA PRO A 15 -16.90 -23.17 -2.37
C PRO A 15 -15.91 -22.00 -2.38
N GLU A 16 -15.89 -21.19 -1.33
CA GLU A 16 -14.98 -20.05 -1.17
C GLU A 16 -13.63 -20.47 -0.59
N GLN A 17 -13.51 -21.71 -0.14
CA GLN A 17 -12.33 -22.26 0.53
C GLN A 17 -11.08 -22.20 -0.37
N GLU A 18 -11.19 -22.59 -1.63
CA GLU A 18 -10.05 -22.57 -2.56
C GLU A 18 -9.48 -21.16 -2.70
N ARG A 19 -10.33 -20.15 -2.85
CA ARG A 19 -9.89 -18.75 -2.95
C ARG A 19 -9.22 -18.26 -1.68
N LEU A 20 -9.68 -18.72 -0.52
CA LEU A 20 -9.06 -18.39 0.76
C LEU A 20 -7.70 -19.07 0.91
N ILE A 21 -7.59 -20.33 0.50
CA ILE A 21 -6.32 -21.07 0.48
C ILE A 21 -5.31 -20.39 -0.45
N ASP A 22 -5.72 -20.02 -1.66
CA ASP A 22 -4.87 -19.29 -2.59
C ASP A 22 -4.38 -17.96 -1.98
N LEU A 23 -5.28 -17.22 -1.33
CA LEU A 23 -4.92 -15.98 -0.63
C LEU A 23 -3.91 -16.24 0.48
N LEU A 24 -4.11 -17.28 1.29
CA LEU A 24 -3.18 -17.64 2.36
C LEU A 24 -1.80 -18.04 1.80
N ASN A 25 -1.77 -18.85 0.74
CA ASN A 25 -0.54 -19.23 0.06
C ASN A 25 0.20 -18.01 -0.51
N ASP A 26 -0.52 -17.07 -1.13
CA ASP A 26 0.02 -15.80 -1.61
C ASP A 26 0.72 -15.02 -0.48
N PHE A 27 0.15 -15.05 0.74
CA PHE A 27 0.72 -14.41 1.92
C PHE A 27 1.69 -15.29 2.72
N GLY A 28 2.19 -16.38 2.12
CA GLY A 28 3.25 -17.21 2.70
C GLY A 28 2.79 -18.11 3.84
N PHE A 29 1.49 -18.45 3.88
CA PHE A 29 1.01 -19.52 4.74
C PHE A 29 1.25 -20.87 4.07
N GLU A 30 1.59 -21.87 4.86
CA GLU A 30 1.82 -23.24 4.43
C GLU A 30 0.84 -24.17 5.13
N TYR A 31 0.36 -25.19 4.41
CA TYR A 31 -0.49 -26.21 4.99
C TYR A 31 0.29 -26.99 6.07
N TRP A 32 -0.28 -27.07 7.28
CA TRP A 32 0.35 -27.75 8.41
C TRP A 32 -0.28 -29.12 8.73
N GLY A 33 -1.59 -29.26 8.51
CA GLY A 33 -2.30 -30.50 8.82
C GLY A 33 -3.78 -30.31 9.07
N ILE A 34 -4.38 -31.29 9.72
CA ILE A 34 -5.82 -31.32 10.07
C ILE A 34 -5.98 -31.25 11.58
N LYS A 35 -6.88 -30.37 12.02
CA LYS A 35 -7.35 -30.30 13.39
C LYS A 35 -8.77 -30.87 13.45
N SER A 36 -8.98 -31.94 14.21
CA SER A 36 -10.32 -32.48 14.46
C SER A 36 -10.99 -31.72 15.60
N SER A 37 -12.24 -31.33 15.38
CA SER A 37 -13.07 -30.66 16.36
C SER A 37 -14.46 -31.33 16.42
N LYS A 38 -15.28 -30.96 17.43
CA LYS A 38 -16.66 -31.45 17.55
C LYS A 38 -17.56 -31.08 16.35
N ASN A 39 -17.17 -30.02 15.61
CA ASN A 39 -17.90 -29.48 14.48
C ASN A 39 -17.36 -29.95 13.12
N GLY A 40 -16.39 -30.88 13.11
CA GLY A 40 -15.76 -31.41 11.89
C GLY A 40 -14.27 -31.17 11.83
N ASN A 41 -13.66 -31.48 10.68
CA ASN A 41 -12.25 -31.33 10.44
C ASN A 41 -11.94 -29.96 9.86
N GLU A 42 -10.89 -29.32 10.38
CA GLU A 42 -10.37 -28.03 9.94
C GLU A 42 -8.96 -28.24 9.34
N GLN A 43 -8.70 -27.68 8.18
CA GLN A 43 -7.34 -27.54 7.66
C GLN A 43 -6.62 -26.42 8.40
N VAL A 44 -5.37 -26.66 8.80
CA VAL A 44 -4.53 -25.69 9.52
C VAL A 44 -3.45 -25.18 8.57
N TYR A 45 -3.36 -23.86 8.45
CA TYR A 45 -2.32 -23.15 7.71
C TYR A 45 -1.52 -22.32 8.67
N ILE A 46 -0.19 -22.40 8.60
CA ILE A 46 0.75 -21.68 9.48
C ILE A 46 1.63 -20.77 8.64
N ARG A 47 1.88 -19.59 9.15
CA ARG A 47 2.88 -18.68 8.62
C ARG A 47 3.88 -18.33 9.71
N LYS A 48 5.17 -18.53 9.43
CA LYS A 48 6.30 -18.11 10.27
C LYS A 48 6.87 -16.81 9.72
N PHE A 49 7.09 -15.83 10.58
CA PHE A 49 7.67 -14.55 10.19
C PHE A 49 9.19 -14.64 10.25
N ALA A 50 9.83 -14.60 9.09
CA ALA A 50 11.28 -14.43 8.96
C ALA A 50 11.58 -12.98 8.57
N HIS A 51 12.64 -12.39 9.14
CA HIS A 51 13.06 -11.00 8.82
C HIS A 51 13.78 -10.96 7.47
N VAL A 52 13.02 -11.23 6.41
CA VAL A 52 13.49 -11.28 5.02
C VAL A 52 12.48 -10.57 4.10
N VAL A 53 12.91 -10.17 2.92
CA VAL A 53 12.03 -9.64 1.86
C VAL A 53 12.14 -10.46 0.60
N ASN A 54 11.00 -10.67 -0.05
CA ASN A 54 10.90 -11.21 -1.38
C ASN A 54 10.40 -10.11 -2.32
N ILE A 55 11.30 -9.58 -3.16
CA ILE A 55 10.99 -8.47 -4.05
C ILE A 55 10.09 -8.86 -5.22
N GLU A 56 10.11 -10.14 -5.64
CA GLU A 56 9.26 -10.63 -6.73
C GLU A 56 7.84 -10.95 -6.25
N LYS A 57 7.72 -11.43 -5.02
CA LYS A 57 6.46 -11.80 -4.38
C LYS A 57 6.33 -11.13 -3.00
N PRO A 58 6.13 -9.80 -2.92
CA PRO A 58 6.14 -9.06 -1.66
C PRO A 58 5.08 -9.52 -0.65
N LYS A 59 3.95 -10.09 -1.10
CA LYS A 59 2.94 -10.69 -0.22
C LYS A 59 3.50 -11.78 0.67
N MET A 60 4.42 -12.62 0.16
CA MET A 60 4.99 -13.73 0.92
C MET A 60 5.76 -13.27 2.17
N THR A 61 6.36 -12.09 2.10
CA THR A 61 7.17 -11.53 3.19
C THR A 61 6.53 -10.31 3.85
N PHE A 62 5.29 -9.96 3.47
CA PHE A 62 4.51 -8.91 4.13
C PHE A 62 4.45 -9.15 5.65
N PRO A 63 4.64 -8.16 6.53
CA PRO A 63 4.72 -6.72 6.25
C PRO A 63 6.15 -6.16 6.12
N TYR A 64 7.16 -6.99 5.90
CA TYR A 64 8.53 -6.51 5.84
C TYR A 64 8.82 -5.65 4.61
N VAL A 65 9.49 -4.53 4.84
CA VAL A 65 9.80 -3.48 3.87
C VAL A 65 11.25 -3.62 3.40
N ASN A 66 11.48 -3.57 2.09
CA ASN A 66 12.82 -3.60 1.52
C ASN A 66 13.58 -2.28 1.78
N GLY A 67 14.49 -2.29 2.74
CA GLY A 67 15.34 -1.14 3.06
C GLY A 67 16.36 -0.78 1.99
N ARG A 68 16.63 -1.69 1.03
CA ARG A 68 17.56 -1.49 -0.10
C ARG A 68 16.87 -1.16 -1.42
N GLY A 69 15.54 -1.33 -1.51
CA GLY A 69 14.74 -0.98 -2.69
C GLY A 69 14.63 0.53 -2.87
N SER A 70 14.12 0.96 -4.03
CA SER A 70 13.81 2.37 -4.26
C SER A 70 12.65 2.84 -3.38
N LYS A 71 12.64 4.12 -3.01
CA LYS A 71 11.60 4.72 -2.18
C LYS A 71 11.04 5.94 -2.89
N PHE A 72 9.73 6.04 -2.91
CA PHE A 72 9.05 7.13 -3.61
C PHE A 72 8.01 7.79 -2.70
N PHE A 73 8.05 9.11 -2.63
CA PHE A 73 6.86 9.84 -2.23
C PHE A 73 5.78 9.66 -3.29
N VAL A 74 4.56 9.49 -2.84
CA VAL A 74 3.35 9.37 -3.66
C VAL A 74 2.41 10.50 -3.28
N ALA A 75 2.33 11.54 -4.10
CA ALA A 75 1.41 12.64 -3.85
C ALA A 75 -0.04 12.17 -4.05
N ILE A 76 -0.87 12.35 -3.04
CA ILE A 76 -2.28 11.99 -3.05
C ILE A 76 -3.13 13.18 -2.54
N TYR A 77 -4.22 13.47 -3.26
CA TYR A 77 -5.14 14.52 -2.83
C TYR A 77 -5.96 14.09 -1.60
N PRO A 78 -6.28 15.03 -0.69
CA PRO A 78 -7.06 14.74 0.53
C PRO A 78 -8.33 13.95 0.27
N LYS A 79 -9.09 14.32 -0.78
CA LYS A 79 -10.33 13.65 -1.21
C LYS A 79 -10.18 12.14 -1.38
N TYR A 80 -9.02 11.67 -1.87
CA TYR A 80 -8.78 10.25 -2.15
C TYR A 80 -7.98 9.57 -1.06
N HIS A 81 -7.21 10.34 -0.28
CA HIS A 81 -6.30 9.81 0.74
C HIS A 81 -7.02 8.95 1.76
N THR A 82 -8.00 9.50 2.45
CA THR A 82 -8.65 8.84 3.58
C THR A 82 -9.55 7.67 3.14
N ASN A 83 -10.10 7.74 1.94
CA ASN A 83 -10.82 6.61 1.35
C ASN A 83 -9.87 5.45 1.01
N LEU A 84 -8.69 5.75 0.44
CA LEU A 84 -7.70 4.73 0.09
C LEU A 84 -6.99 4.16 1.33
N LEU A 85 -6.71 5.01 2.32
CA LEU A 85 -5.86 4.73 3.49
C LEU A 85 -6.60 5.05 4.81
N PRO A 86 -7.69 4.32 5.13
CA PRO A 86 -8.56 4.64 6.27
C PRO A 86 -7.86 4.61 7.62
N ASP A 87 -6.84 3.75 7.80
CA ASP A 87 -6.06 3.69 9.04
C ASP A 87 -5.10 4.89 9.20
N SER A 88 -5.00 5.72 8.17
CA SER A 88 -4.17 6.93 8.15
C SER A 88 -4.99 8.21 8.20
N ILE A 89 -6.24 8.14 8.63
CA ILE A 89 -7.12 9.31 8.84
C ILE A 89 -6.45 10.34 9.74
N LEU A 90 -6.60 11.63 9.44
CA LEU A 90 -6.08 12.70 10.26
C LEU A 90 -7.04 13.00 11.43
N ASN A 91 -6.50 13.47 12.55
CA ASN A 91 -7.31 13.86 13.72
C ASN A 91 -8.29 15.00 13.41
N THR A 92 -8.09 15.73 12.31
CA THR A 92 -8.95 16.80 11.81
C THR A 92 -10.07 16.31 10.91
N GLU A 93 -10.10 15.01 10.57
CA GLU A 93 -11.08 14.39 9.69
C GLU A 93 -12.04 13.52 10.53
N SER A 94 -13.31 13.46 10.14
CA SER A 94 -14.30 12.58 10.77
C SER A 94 -14.44 11.28 9.96
N ALA A 95 -14.40 10.15 10.65
CA ALA A 95 -14.65 8.86 10.00
C ALA A 95 -16.04 8.76 9.35
N LYS A 96 -17.02 9.57 9.84
CA LYS A 96 -18.40 9.62 9.33
C LYS A 96 -18.51 10.24 7.93
N ASP A 97 -17.48 10.98 7.50
CA ASP A 97 -17.47 11.66 6.19
C ASP A 97 -17.06 10.73 5.05
N PHE A 98 -16.80 9.44 5.36
CA PHE A 98 -16.27 8.46 4.40
C PHE A 98 -17.18 7.24 4.28
N GLU A 99 -17.25 6.70 3.06
CA GLU A 99 -18.04 5.50 2.75
C GLU A 99 -17.47 4.24 3.41
N GLU A 100 -18.21 3.60 4.31
CA GLU A 100 -17.70 2.49 5.13
C GLU A 100 -17.65 1.15 4.38
N LEU A 101 -18.56 0.89 3.45
CA LEU A 101 -18.77 -0.45 2.85
C LEU A 101 -18.05 -0.67 1.51
N GLN A 102 -17.00 0.09 1.21
CA GLN A 102 -16.28 -0.05 -0.05
C GLN A 102 -15.21 -1.15 0.01
N PRO A 103 -15.13 -2.04 -1.00
CA PRO A 103 -14.19 -3.18 -1.00
C PRO A 103 -12.72 -2.79 -0.89
N TYR A 104 -12.34 -1.62 -1.45
CA TYR A 104 -10.96 -1.13 -1.41
C TYR A 104 -10.53 -0.67 -0.02
N ARG A 105 -11.47 -0.28 0.85
CA ARG A 105 -11.20 0.40 2.10
C ARG A 105 -10.38 -0.45 3.08
N ASN A 106 -10.81 -1.69 3.30
CA ASN A 106 -10.19 -2.60 4.26
C ASN A 106 -9.25 -3.64 3.60
N ALA A 107 -9.07 -3.57 2.29
CA ALA A 107 -8.16 -4.47 1.58
C ALA A 107 -6.69 -4.09 1.84
N ILE A 108 -5.85 -5.08 2.12
CA ILE A 108 -4.39 -4.89 2.20
C ILE A 108 -3.84 -4.51 0.82
N GLY A 109 -4.26 -5.23 -0.23
CA GLY A 109 -3.89 -4.92 -1.60
C GLY A 109 -4.75 -3.79 -2.18
N LYS A 110 -4.11 -2.72 -2.61
CA LYS A 110 -4.73 -1.48 -3.11
C LYS A 110 -4.18 -1.08 -4.46
N VAL A 111 -4.84 -0.13 -5.10
CA VAL A 111 -4.46 0.41 -6.41
C VAL A 111 -4.25 1.92 -6.31
N PHE A 112 -3.13 2.39 -6.82
CA PHE A 112 -2.85 3.80 -7.05
C PHE A 112 -2.70 4.05 -8.55
N ILE A 113 -3.41 5.04 -9.08
CA ILE A 113 -3.37 5.43 -10.48
C ILE A 113 -2.43 6.63 -10.60
N SER A 114 -1.39 6.49 -11.40
CA SER A 114 -0.36 7.50 -11.58
C SER A 114 -0.28 8.01 -13.02
N ARG A 115 0.05 9.28 -13.15
CA ARG A 115 0.42 9.96 -14.41
C ARG A 115 1.80 10.58 -14.31
N SER A 116 2.56 10.17 -13.31
CA SER A 116 3.92 10.67 -13.12
C SER A 116 4.78 10.37 -14.35
N ILE A 117 5.70 11.26 -14.63
CA ILE A 117 6.76 11.03 -15.62
C ILE A 117 7.72 9.96 -15.11
N GLU A 118 7.94 9.94 -13.79
CA GLU A 118 8.71 8.87 -13.12
C GLU A 118 7.93 7.56 -13.18
N LYS A 119 8.50 6.56 -13.83
CA LYS A 119 7.92 5.23 -14.00
C LYS A 119 8.85 4.10 -13.54
N ASN A 120 10.05 4.43 -13.03
CA ASN A 120 11.04 3.44 -12.60
C ASN A 120 10.70 2.77 -11.27
N VAL A 121 9.42 2.60 -11.00
CA VAL A 121 8.89 1.88 -9.83
C VAL A 121 8.83 0.40 -10.15
N ARG A 122 9.25 -0.45 -9.22
CA ARG A 122 9.32 -1.91 -9.39
C ARG A 122 8.68 -2.64 -8.21
N SER A 123 8.38 -3.92 -8.39
CA SER A 123 7.95 -4.77 -7.29
C SER A 123 8.96 -4.73 -6.14
N GLY A 124 8.47 -4.68 -4.91
CA GLY A 124 9.29 -4.57 -3.68
C GLY A 124 9.75 -3.15 -3.33
N ASP A 125 9.53 -2.16 -4.20
CA ASP A 125 9.83 -0.75 -3.89
C ASP A 125 8.86 -0.21 -2.81
N VAL A 126 9.29 0.87 -2.16
CA VAL A 126 8.59 1.49 -1.05
C VAL A 126 7.85 2.75 -1.51
N LEU A 127 6.57 2.82 -1.18
CA LEU A 127 5.75 4.00 -1.39
C LEU A 127 5.52 4.72 -0.05
N ILE A 128 5.75 6.01 -0.02
CA ILE A 128 5.47 6.87 1.13
C ILE A 128 4.39 7.86 0.70
N PHE A 129 3.18 7.64 1.19
CA PHE A 129 2.04 8.47 0.82
C PHE A 129 2.15 9.86 1.45
N TYR A 130 2.16 10.85 0.57
CA TYR A 130 2.21 12.27 0.88
C TYR A 130 0.86 12.90 0.54
N ARG A 131 0.05 13.13 1.58
CA ARG A 131 -1.23 13.82 1.46
C ARG A 131 -0.95 15.29 1.22
N THR A 132 -1.41 15.80 0.09
CA THR A 132 -1.24 17.22 -0.27
C THR A 132 -2.19 18.12 0.54
N GLY A 133 -1.89 19.39 0.69
CA GLY A 133 -2.74 20.33 1.45
C GLY A 133 -2.08 21.68 1.73
N GLY A 134 -0.88 21.93 1.18
CA GLY A 134 -0.11 23.13 1.44
C GLY A 134 1.00 22.95 2.48
N TYR A 135 1.59 24.05 2.91
CA TYR A 135 2.83 24.02 3.70
C TYR A 135 2.69 23.32 5.06
N TYR A 136 1.61 23.58 5.76
CA TYR A 136 1.35 23.01 7.10
C TYR A 136 0.44 21.79 7.09
N GLU A 137 -0.40 21.66 6.08
CA GLU A 137 -1.42 20.60 5.99
C GLU A 137 -0.96 19.37 5.22
N SER A 138 0.06 19.54 4.37
CA SER A 138 0.64 18.40 3.67
C SER A 138 1.44 17.54 4.63
N VAL A 139 1.13 16.25 4.68
CA VAL A 139 1.75 15.31 5.63
C VAL A 139 2.08 13.97 4.98
N ILE A 140 3.11 13.31 5.44
CA ILE A 140 3.31 11.89 5.15
C ILE A 140 2.52 11.04 6.13
N THR A 141 1.91 9.97 5.65
CA THR A 141 0.93 9.22 6.43
C THR A 141 1.17 7.72 6.48
N THR A 142 1.67 7.13 5.41
CA THR A 142 1.60 5.67 5.20
C THR A 142 2.79 5.16 4.42
N ILE A 143 3.23 3.96 4.76
CA ILE A 143 4.14 3.15 3.94
C ILE A 143 3.33 2.07 3.22
N GLY A 144 3.58 1.90 1.93
CA GLY A 144 3.12 0.78 1.12
C GLY A 144 4.29 0.09 0.43
N ILE A 145 4.10 -1.17 0.06
CA ILE A 145 5.05 -1.97 -0.72
C ILE A 145 4.46 -2.19 -2.11
N VAL A 146 5.20 -1.88 -3.16
CA VAL A 146 4.76 -2.15 -4.53
C VAL A 146 4.66 -3.64 -4.76
N GLU A 147 3.48 -4.12 -5.17
CA GLU A 147 3.25 -5.51 -5.58
C GLU A 147 3.57 -5.70 -7.05
N LYS A 148 3.04 -4.84 -7.90
CA LYS A 148 3.29 -4.84 -9.36
C LYS A 148 2.88 -3.51 -9.99
N ILE A 149 3.37 -3.28 -11.20
CA ILE A 149 3.01 -2.13 -12.04
C ILE A 149 2.39 -2.65 -13.34
N VAL A 150 1.40 -1.91 -13.84
CA VAL A 150 0.83 -2.10 -15.18
C VAL A 150 0.89 -0.75 -15.90
N ASP A 151 1.83 -0.60 -16.81
CA ASP A 151 2.11 0.66 -17.54
C ASP A 151 1.67 0.61 -19.01
N SER A 152 1.51 -0.57 -19.57
CA SER A 152 1.11 -0.80 -20.96
C SER A 152 -0.31 -1.35 -21.00
N ILE A 153 -1.29 -0.44 -20.88
CA ILE A 153 -2.72 -0.79 -20.85
C ILE A 153 -3.30 -0.52 -22.23
N PRO A 154 -3.85 -1.53 -22.93
CA PRO A 154 -4.25 -1.40 -24.33
C PRO A 154 -5.47 -0.51 -24.55
N ASP A 155 -6.44 -0.54 -23.65
CA ASP A 155 -7.71 0.15 -23.82
C ASP A 155 -8.35 0.55 -22.48
N MET A 156 -9.39 1.35 -22.55
CA MET A 156 -10.10 1.91 -21.41
C MET A 156 -10.81 0.85 -20.57
N GLU A 157 -11.44 -0.15 -21.19
CA GLU A 157 -12.15 -1.20 -20.45
C GLU A 157 -11.18 -2.08 -19.67
N THR A 158 -10.04 -2.41 -20.26
CA THR A 158 -8.95 -3.10 -19.58
C THR A 158 -8.45 -2.28 -18.39
N PHE A 159 -8.26 -0.96 -18.56
CA PHE A 159 -7.88 -0.07 -17.46
C PHE A 159 -8.91 -0.09 -16.32
N ILE A 160 -10.20 0.05 -16.65
CA ILE A 160 -11.29 0.02 -15.66
C ILE A 160 -11.30 -1.32 -14.92
N ASN A 161 -11.17 -2.44 -15.64
CA ASN A 161 -11.16 -3.78 -15.05
C ASN A 161 -9.94 -4.01 -14.14
N ILE A 162 -8.76 -3.51 -14.53
CA ILE A 162 -7.53 -3.57 -13.72
C ILE A 162 -7.70 -2.79 -12.40
N CYS A 163 -8.26 -1.60 -12.45
CA CYS A 163 -8.51 -0.79 -11.26
C CYS A 163 -9.57 -1.41 -10.35
N GLY A 164 -10.66 -1.89 -10.96
CA GLY A 164 -11.71 -2.71 -10.36
C GLY A 164 -12.13 -2.25 -8.95
N LYS A 165 -12.29 -3.23 -8.06
CA LYS A 165 -12.75 -3.03 -6.68
C LYS A 165 -11.69 -2.51 -5.71
N ARG A 166 -10.46 -2.25 -6.18
CA ARG A 166 -9.32 -1.83 -5.35
C ARG A 166 -8.96 -0.35 -5.47
N SER A 167 -9.67 0.38 -6.36
CA SER A 167 -9.53 1.81 -6.56
C SER A 167 -10.61 2.59 -5.82
N VAL A 168 -10.27 3.80 -5.39
CA VAL A 168 -11.21 4.77 -4.79
C VAL A 168 -12.04 5.52 -5.83
N PHE A 169 -11.73 5.32 -7.11
CA PHE A 169 -12.39 6.01 -8.21
C PHE A 169 -13.66 5.28 -8.64
N SER A 170 -14.75 6.03 -8.86
CA SER A 170 -15.93 5.53 -9.55
C SER A 170 -15.60 5.14 -11.00
N ARG A 171 -16.49 4.38 -11.65
CA ARG A 171 -16.34 4.07 -13.08
C ARG A 171 -16.20 5.33 -13.92
N GLN A 172 -16.96 6.38 -13.62
CA GLN A 172 -16.89 7.64 -14.35
C GLN A 172 -15.56 8.34 -14.12
N ASP A 173 -15.08 8.42 -12.88
CA ASP A 173 -13.75 8.98 -12.57
C ASP A 173 -12.64 8.24 -13.34
N LEU A 174 -12.73 6.90 -13.45
CA LEU A 174 -11.77 6.09 -14.22
C LEU A 174 -11.80 6.44 -15.71
N ILE A 175 -12.99 6.61 -16.29
CA ILE A 175 -13.15 7.08 -17.67
C ILE A 175 -12.49 8.45 -17.86
N ASP A 176 -12.74 9.38 -16.94
CA ASP A 176 -12.16 10.72 -16.98
C ASP A 176 -10.63 10.67 -16.82
N GLN A 177 -10.13 9.81 -15.92
CA GLN A 177 -8.71 9.54 -15.77
C GLN A 177 -8.09 9.01 -17.06
N TRP A 178 -8.74 8.11 -17.79
CA TRP A 178 -8.25 7.56 -19.04
C TRP A 178 -8.22 8.60 -20.17
N ASN A 179 -9.25 9.43 -20.24
CA ASN A 179 -9.45 10.41 -21.32
C ASN A 179 -8.72 11.74 -21.10
N TYR A 180 -8.23 12.01 -19.90
CA TYR A 180 -7.61 13.29 -19.55
C TYR A 180 -6.47 13.70 -20.48
N ASN A 181 -5.62 12.77 -20.90
CA ASN A 181 -4.56 13.03 -21.87
C ASN A 181 -4.43 11.87 -22.85
N ARG A 182 -4.57 12.17 -24.15
CA ARG A 182 -4.47 11.15 -25.21
C ARG A 182 -3.05 10.63 -25.38
N ASN A 183 -2.04 11.47 -25.19
CA ASN A 183 -0.63 11.17 -25.41
C ASN A 183 0.08 10.56 -24.19
N SER A 184 -0.51 10.67 -23.01
CA SER A 184 0.05 10.13 -21.78
C SER A 184 -1.04 9.45 -20.96
N LYS A 185 -1.17 8.16 -21.21
CA LYS A 185 -2.13 7.33 -20.47
C LYS A 185 -1.65 7.08 -19.04
N PRO A 186 -2.57 6.91 -18.09
CA PRO A 186 -2.23 6.55 -16.73
C PRO A 186 -1.63 5.15 -16.68
N PHE A 187 -0.79 4.89 -15.69
CA PHE A 187 -0.37 3.57 -15.29
C PHE A 187 -0.85 3.24 -13.88
N VAL A 188 -0.88 1.96 -13.57
CA VAL A 188 -1.48 1.45 -12.34
C VAL A 188 -0.42 0.79 -11.48
N ILE A 189 -0.32 1.22 -10.23
CA ILE A 189 0.54 0.62 -9.21
C ILE A 189 -0.34 -0.17 -8.26
N PHE A 190 -0.14 -1.49 -8.21
CA PHE A 190 -0.68 -2.34 -7.16
C PHE A 190 0.28 -2.29 -5.97
N PHE A 191 -0.23 -2.04 -4.79
CA PHE A 191 0.59 -1.98 -3.58
C PHE A 191 -0.11 -2.61 -2.39
N LEU A 192 0.69 -3.05 -1.43
CA LEU A 192 0.24 -3.55 -0.14
C LEU A 192 0.30 -2.40 0.86
N TYR A 193 -0.84 -2.07 1.48
CA TYR A 193 -0.86 -1.17 2.63
C TYR A 193 -0.11 -1.85 3.78
N THR A 194 0.94 -1.22 4.27
CA THR A 194 1.84 -1.87 5.23
C THR A 194 1.78 -1.24 6.61
N TYR A 195 1.91 0.10 6.67
CA TYR A 195 2.14 0.77 7.94
C TYR A 195 1.68 2.21 7.91
N SER A 196 0.88 2.61 8.89
CA SER A 196 0.55 4.02 9.13
C SER A 196 1.57 4.62 10.10
N PHE A 197 2.16 5.76 9.75
CA PHE A 197 3.15 6.41 10.62
C PHE A 197 2.53 6.78 11.97
N PRO A 198 3.14 6.41 13.11
CA PRO A 198 2.66 6.79 14.44
C PRO A 198 2.65 8.31 14.62
N HIS A 199 3.74 8.95 14.20
CA HIS A 199 3.87 10.41 14.16
C HIS A 199 3.93 10.86 12.71
N ARG A 200 2.98 11.67 12.30
CA ARG A 200 2.92 12.24 10.96
C ARG A 200 3.70 13.55 10.96
N ILE A 201 4.56 13.71 9.96
CA ILE A 201 5.35 14.92 9.79
C ILE A 201 4.89 15.66 8.53
N ASN A 202 4.79 16.98 8.66
CA ASN A 202 4.32 17.85 7.58
C ASN A 202 5.46 18.29 6.65
N LEU A 203 5.10 19.03 5.59
CA LEU A 203 6.05 19.52 4.61
C LEU A 203 7.14 20.42 5.25
N GLN A 204 6.78 21.27 6.19
CA GLN A 204 7.76 22.10 6.90
C GLN A 204 8.83 21.23 7.55
N LYS A 205 8.43 20.19 8.27
CA LYS A 205 9.36 19.28 8.94
C LYS A 205 10.21 18.49 7.95
N LEU A 206 9.66 18.07 6.81
CA LEU A 206 10.41 17.42 5.76
C LEU A 206 11.50 18.33 5.16
N ILE A 207 11.24 19.66 5.09
CA ILE A 207 12.23 20.64 4.65
C ILE A 207 13.31 20.83 5.73
N GLU A 208 12.95 20.98 7.01
CA GLU A 208 13.87 21.07 8.14
C GLU A 208 14.84 19.87 8.19
N LEU A 209 14.34 18.68 7.90
CA LEU A 209 15.13 17.43 7.83
C LEU A 209 15.97 17.31 6.55
N SER A 210 15.87 18.28 5.62
CA SER A 210 16.49 18.21 4.29
C SER A 210 16.08 16.97 3.48
N VAL A 211 14.88 16.46 3.71
CA VAL A 211 14.26 15.40 2.90
C VAL A 211 13.65 16.00 1.63
N ILE A 212 13.06 17.17 1.75
CA ILE A 212 12.57 18.00 0.64
C ILE A 212 13.36 19.30 0.68
N LYS A 213 13.80 19.80 -0.48
CA LYS A 213 14.65 20.96 -0.57
C LYS A 213 13.95 22.25 -0.10
N ASP A 214 12.74 22.48 -0.62
CA ASP A 214 11.94 23.67 -0.38
C ASP A 214 10.47 23.41 -0.70
N PHE A 215 9.62 24.39 -0.47
CA PHE A 215 8.19 24.32 -0.76
C PHE A 215 7.87 24.03 -2.25
N LYS A 216 8.67 24.58 -3.16
CA LYS A 216 8.46 24.40 -4.60
C LYS A 216 8.77 22.98 -5.06
N SER A 217 9.63 22.30 -4.31
CA SER A 217 10.04 20.91 -4.53
C SER A 217 9.10 19.88 -3.87
N ALA A 218 7.99 20.32 -3.28
CA ALA A 218 6.98 19.42 -2.71
C ALA A 218 6.51 18.40 -3.74
N PRO A 219 6.28 17.13 -3.33
CA PRO A 219 5.85 16.07 -4.24
C PRO A 219 4.54 16.43 -4.96
N ARG A 220 4.52 16.28 -6.28
CA ARG A 220 3.33 16.47 -7.13
C ARG A 220 2.91 15.20 -7.86
N GLY A 221 3.72 14.14 -7.73
CA GLY A 221 3.53 12.81 -8.29
C GLY A 221 4.44 11.84 -7.55
N LEU A 222 5.11 10.96 -8.28
CA LEU A 222 6.16 10.11 -7.72
C LEU A 222 7.47 10.90 -7.63
N LEU A 223 8.07 10.92 -6.45
CA LEU A 223 9.36 11.57 -6.22
C LEU A 223 10.28 10.60 -5.48
N ASN A 224 11.38 10.20 -6.12
CA ASN A 224 12.37 9.32 -5.50
C ASN A 224 13.06 10.00 -4.33
N ILE A 225 13.35 9.24 -3.28
CA ILE A 225 14.13 9.67 -2.12
C ILE A 225 15.27 8.69 -1.82
N THR A 226 16.31 9.19 -1.18
CA THR A 226 17.48 8.38 -0.81
C THR A 226 17.22 7.53 0.44
N ASP A 227 18.08 6.53 0.65
CA ASP A 227 18.07 5.71 1.87
C ASP A 227 18.28 6.55 3.12
N GLU A 228 19.11 7.57 3.05
CA GLU A 228 19.38 8.48 4.17
C GLU A 228 18.13 9.31 4.52
N GLN A 229 17.45 9.82 3.48
CA GLN A 229 16.19 10.55 3.67
C GLN A 229 15.11 9.65 4.28
N PHE A 230 15.01 8.41 3.82
CA PHE A 230 14.08 7.42 4.38
C PHE A 230 14.38 7.12 5.86
N LYS A 231 15.64 6.91 6.23
CA LYS A 231 16.04 6.71 7.63
C LYS A 231 15.66 7.91 8.51
N LYS A 232 15.85 9.15 8.02
CA LYS A 232 15.41 10.36 8.74
C LYS A 232 13.89 10.35 8.96
N ILE A 233 13.11 9.95 7.95
CA ILE A 233 11.66 9.83 8.06
C ILE A 233 11.29 8.82 9.13
N LEU A 234 11.83 7.59 9.09
CA LEU A 234 11.52 6.54 10.06
C LEU A 234 11.80 6.99 11.49
N LYS A 235 12.95 7.62 11.72
CA LYS A 235 13.34 8.15 13.03
C LYS A 235 12.36 9.23 13.53
N GLU A 236 12.06 10.22 12.69
CA GLU A 236 11.21 11.35 13.08
C GLU A 236 9.74 10.93 13.29
N THR A 237 9.26 9.99 12.49
CA THR A 237 7.91 9.44 12.63
C THR A 237 7.80 8.43 13.77
N LYS A 238 8.90 8.11 14.47
CA LYS A 238 8.99 7.08 15.52
C LYS A 238 8.48 5.72 15.05
N SER A 239 8.80 5.39 13.81
CA SER A 239 8.43 4.12 13.21
C SER A 239 9.18 2.95 13.83
N ASP A 240 8.53 1.79 13.91
CA ASP A 240 9.22 0.54 14.29
C ASP A 240 10.12 0.10 13.13
N GLU A 241 11.42 0.37 13.26
CA GLU A 241 12.42 0.01 12.24
C GLU A 241 12.57 -1.51 12.07
N SER A 242 12.02 -2.32 12.96
CA SER A 242 12.06 -3.78 12.85
C SER A 242 11.26 -4.34 11.67
N ILE A 243 10.41 -3.51 11.04
CA ILE A 243 9.71 -3.89 9.80
C ILE A 243 10.59 -3.70 8.56
N VAL A 244 11.73 -3.01 8.66
CA VAL A 244 12.63 -2.73 7.53
C VAL A 244 13.77 -3.74 7.52
N VAL A 245 13.98 -4.39 6.39
CA VAL A 245 15.05 -5.37 6.14
C VAL A 245 16.08 -4.72 5.21
N TYR A 246 17.34 -4.63 5.68
CA TYR A 246 18.46 -4.08 4.93
C TYR A 246 19.36 -5.15 4.32
#